data_752b97a12aff5dc763e5245dc2a5ecd9
#
_entry.id   752b97a12aff5dc763e5245dc2a5ecd9
#
_cell.length_a   1.000
_cell.length_b   1.000
_cell.length_c   1.000
_cell.angle_alpha   90.00
_cell.angle_beta   90.00
_cell.angle_gamma   90.00
#
_symmetry.space_group_name_H-M   'P 1'
#
loop_
_entity.id
_entity.type
_entity.pdbx_description
1 polymer ?
#
loop_
_entity_poly.entity_id
_entity_poly.type
_entity_poly.pdbx_seq_one_letter_code
_entity_poly.pdbx_strand_id
1 'polypeptide(L)'
;MILGLIIFLVVLFILIVYLMFYHQISLLCEKIIFKYKVAKKLYKIAKDNDYYLLNKVAINIEGKIIHFDHLLFANKYIYCIGVNYYSVAINGRLNDKKWFHYKSNNGFDYINNPMRIHRERVNYFSSLTGSSSDIFVSTIVINDSCLIEDNNYKYDKIINLKNLSRLVKDYENENVEVIDPSTLDKLVHDVYEKGIEK
;
A
#
# COMPACT_ATOMS: atom_id res chain seq x y z
N MET A 1 -53.69 -10.08 -13.36
CA MET A 1 -53.25 -8.67 -13.60
C MET A 1 -52.49 -8.10 -12.40
N ILE A 2 -53.06 -8.13 -11.19
CA ILE A 2 -52.43 -7.55 -9.96
C ILE A 2 -51.08 -8.21 -9.63
N LEU A 3 -50.96 -9.52 -9.68
CA LEU A 3 -49.71 -10.25 -9.40
C LEU A 3 -48.59 -9.85 -10.35
N GLY A 4 -48.87 -9.68 -11.65
CA GLY A 4 -47.88 -9.21 -12.62
C GLY A 4 -47.37 -7.78 -12.34
N LEU A 5 -48.26 -6.91 -11.88
CA LEU A 5 -47.90 -5.55 -11.50
C LEU A 5 -46.99 -5.54 -10.25
N ILE A 6 -47.26 -6.37 -9.26
CA ILE A 6 -46.44 -6.49 -8.05
C ILE A 6 -45.04 -6.99 -8.39
N ILE A 7 -44.94 -8.03 -9.21
CA ILE A 7 -43.64 -8.58 -9.65
C ILE A 7 -42.84 -7.50 -10.40
N PHE A 8 -43.48 -6.74 -11.31
CA PHE A 8 -42.84 -5.66 -12.04
C PHE A 8 -42.30 -4.57 -11.10
N LEU A 9 -43.08 -4.15 -10.10
CA LEU A 9 -42.63 -3.13 -9.14
C LEU A 9 -41.45 -3.61 -8.27
N VAL A 10 -41.45 -4.90 -7.86
CA VAL A 10 -40.33 -5.48 -7.11
C VAL A 10 -39.07 -5.53 -7.95
N VAL A 11 -39.14 -5.94 -9.21
CA VAL A 11 -37.98 -5.95 -10.11
C VAL A 11 -37.45 -4.55 -10.37
N LEU A 12 -38.35 -3.59 -10.59
CA LEU A 12 -37.98 -2.18 -10.79
C LEU A 12 -37.29 -1.61 -9.55
N PHE A 13 -37.82 -1.92 -8.35
CA PHE A 13 -37.18 -1.48 -7.09
C PHE A 13 -35.79 -2.07 -6.92
N ILE A 14 -35.59 -3.37 -7.19
CA ILE A 14 -34.29 -4.02 -7.14
C ILE A 14 -33.30 -3.37 -8.13
N LEU A 15 -33.77 -3.05 -9.34
CA LEU A 15 -32.95 -2.38 -10.36
C LEU A 15 -32.50 -0.99 -9.91
N ILE A 16 -33.40 -0.20 -9.32
CA ILE A 16 -33.10 1.14 -8.79
C ILE A 16 -32.05 1.03 -7.68
N VAL A 17 -32.23 0.11 -6.72
CA VAL A 17 -31.29 -0.13 -5.63
C VAL A 17 -29.92 -0.56 -6.19
N TYR A 18 -29.89 -1.46 -7.15
CA TYR A 18 -28.66 -1.87 -7.83
C TYR A 18 -27.93 -0.69 -8.49
N LEU A 19 -28.65 0.17 -9.23
CA LEU A 19 -28.05 1.34 -9.88
C LEU A 19 -27.51 2.35 -8.86
N MET A 20 -28.17 2.55 -7.73
CA MET A 20 -27.72 3.45 -6.66
C MET A 20 -26.38 2.98 -6.04
N PHE A 21 -26.20 1.68 -5.86
CA PHE A 21 -25.02 1.12 -5.21
C PHE A 21 -23.93 0.66 -6.19
N TYR A 22 -24.24 0.57 -7.48
CA TYR A 22 -23.32 0.05 -8.50
C TYR A 22 -21.96 0.73 -8.49
N HIS A 23 -21.93 2.05 -8.42
CA HIS A 23 -20.69 2.82 -8.42
C HIS A 23 -19.83 2.54 -7.17
N GLN A 24 -20.44 2.40 -6.00
CA GLN A 24 -19.73 2.09 -4.76
C GLN A 24 -19.17 0.67 -4.77
N ILE A 25 -19.95 -0.28 -5.27
CA ILE A 25 -19.53 -1.69 -5.42
C ILE A 25 -18.38 -1.78 -6.41
N SER A 26 -18.47 -1.12 -7.55
CA SER A 26 -17.40 -1.09 -8.56
C SER A 26 -16.09 -0.55 -7.97
N LEU A 27 -16.12 0.58 -7.26
CA LEU A 27 -14.93 1.14 -6.60
C LEU A 27 -14.35 0.19 -5.54
N LEU A 28 -15.19 -0.50 -4.79
CA LEU A 28 -14.73 -1.49 -3.81
C LEU A 28 -14.04 -2.67 -4.50
N CYS A 29 -14.63 -3.19 -5.56
CA CYS A 29 -14.04 -4.27 -6.35
C CYS A 29 -12.68 -3.84 -6.94
N GLU A 30 -12.58 -2.64 -7.49
CA GLU A 30 -11.33 -2.11 -8.03
C GLU A 30 -10.23 -2.02 -6.96
N LYS A 31 -10.55 -1.56 -5.75
CA LYS A 31 -9.62 -1.53 -4.61
C LYS A 31 -9.12 -2.93 -4.23
N ILE A 32 -10.02 -3.91 -4.16
CA ILE A 32 -9.68 -5.29 -3.82
C ILE A 32 -8.79 -5.90 -4.90
N ILE A 33 -9.17 -5.75 -6.17
CA ILE A 33 -8.41 -6.24 -7.33
C ILE A 33 -7.03 -5.59 -7.35
N PHE A 34 -6.94 -4.30 -7.07
CA PHE A 34 -5.68 -3.58 -7.03
C PHE A 34 -4.74 -4.14 -5.94
N LYS A 35 -5.23 -4.32 -4.71
CA LYS A 35 -4.44 -4.93 -3.62
C LYS A 35 -3.93 -6.31 -4.01
N TYR A 36 -4.75 -7.13 -4.65
CA TYR A 36 -4.34 -8.44 -5.15
C TYR A 36 -3.24 -8.34 -6.22
N LYS A 37 -3.35 -7.38 -7.17
CA LYS A 37 -2.32 -7.16 -8.20
C LYS A 37 -0.98 -6.75 -7.59
N VAL A 38 -0.98 -5.90 -6.56
CA VAL A 38 0.24 -5.51 -5.83
C VAL A 38 0.86 -6.72 -5.16
N ALA A 39 0.07 -7.48 -4.38
CA ALA A 39 0.56 -8.69 -3.69
C ALA A 39 1.15 -9.71 -4.67
N LYS A 40 0.48 -9.95 -5.81
CA LYS A 40 0.97 -10.87 -6.86
C LYS A 40 2.30 -10.39 -7.46
N LYS A 41 2.44 -9.08 -7.69
CA LYS A 41 3.69 -8.51 -8.23
C LYS A 41 4.83 -8.61 -7.23
N LEU A 42 4.58 -8.33 -5.95
CA LEU A 42 5.56 -8.48 -4.87
C LEU A 42 5.99 -9.93 -4.69
N TYR A 43 5.03 -10.85 -4.70
CA TYR A 43 5.34 -12.28 -4.65
C TYR A 43 6.27 -12.72 -5.78
N LYS A 44 6.03 -12.22 -7.01
CA LYS A 44 6.92 -12.50 -8.14
C LYS A 44 8.32 -11.94 -7.90
N ILE A 45 8.44 -10.68 -7.45
CA ILE A 45 9.74 -10.06 -7.13
C ILE A 45 10.46 -10.86 -6.06
N ALA A 46 9.79 -11.24 -4.99
CA ALA A 46 10.36 -12.00 -3.89
C ALA A 46 10.86 -13.37 -4.38
N LYS A 47 10.03 -14.10 -5.12
CA LYS A 47 10.37 -15.43 -5.66
C LYS A 47 11.55 -15.39 -6.64
N ASP A 48 11.57 -14.40 -7.55
CA ASP A 48 12.59 -14.30 -8.60
C ASP A 48 13.98 -13.92 -8.05
N ASN A 49 14.04 -13.35 -6.82
CA ASN A 49 15.28 -12.85 -6.21
C ASN A 49 15.60 -13.47 -4.84
N ASP A 50 14.84 -14.48 -4.40
CA ASP A 50 14.97 -15.14 -3.10
C ASP A 50 14.87 -14.18 -1.90
N TYR A 51 13.89 -13.27 -1.95
CA TYR A 51 13.62 -12.31 -0.88
C TYR A 51 12.49 -12.81 0.03
N TYR A 52 12.50 -12.39 1.32
CA TYR A 52 11.39 -12.67 2.22
C TYR A 52 10.25 -11.65 2.01
N LEU A 53 9.02 -12.13 1.92
CA LEU A 53 7.82 -11.30 1.79
C LEU A 53 6.81 -11.63 2.89
N LEU A 54 6.53 -10.66 3.74
CA LEU A 54 5.48 -10.73 4.74
C LEU A 54 4.30 -9.84 4.31
N ASN A 55 3.09 -10.40 4.40
CA ASN A 55 1.86 -9.72 3.99
C ASN A 55 0.97 -9.41 5.19
N LYS A 56 0.31 -8.26 5.19
CA LYS A 56 -0.65 -7.82 6.23
C LYS A 56 -0.05 -7.88 7.65
N VAL A 57 1.14 -7.34 7.79
CA VAL A 57 1.87 -7.35 9.06
C VAL A 57 1.25 -6.35 10.02
N ALA A 58 0.95 -6.80 11.24
CA ALA A 58 0.55 -5.95 12.35
C ALA A 58 1.52 -6.19 13.52
N ILE A 59 2.21 -5.15 13.98
CA ILE A 59 3.22 -5.25 15.02
C ILE A 59 2.76 -4.39 16.19
N ASN A 60 2.80 -4.96 17.41
CA ASN A 60 2.55 -4.20 18.63
C ASN A 60 3.86 -3.63 19.16
N ILE A 61 3.96 -2.31 19.20
CA ILE A 61 5.10 -1.59 19.76
C ILE A 61 4.59 -0.74 20.91
N GLU A 62 4.94 -1.12 22.13
CA GLU A 62 4.58 -0.40 23.37
C GLU A 62 3.07 -0.04 23.45
N GLY A 63 2.21 -0.98 23.07
CA GLY A 63 0.75 -0.81 23.06
C GLY A 63 0.20 -0.12 21.81
N LYS A 64 1.04 0.34 20.89
CA LYS A 64 0.62 0.90 19.61
C LYS A 64 0.73 -0.14 18.49
N ILE A 65 -0.38 -0.46 17.86
CA ILE A 65 -0.40 -1.39 16.72
C ILE A 65 -0.06 -0.65 15.43
N ILE A 66 0.99 -1.10 14.76
CA ILE A 66 1.43 -0.58 13.47
C ILE A 66 1.12 -1.60 12.38
N HIS A 67 0.52 -1.14 11.30
CA HIS A 67 0.14 -1.99 10.18
C HIS A 67 0.96 -1.66 8.93
N PHE A 68 1.48 -2.71 8.28
CA PHE A 68 2.03 -2.66 6.92
C PHE A 68 1.21 -3.58 6.02
N ASP A 69 0.89 -3.13 4.80
CA ASP A 69 0.26 -4.01 3.82
C ASP A 69 1.25 -5.11 3.40
N HIS A 70 2.52 -4.76 3.19
CA HIS A 70 3.60 -5.70 2.87
C HIS A 70 4.94 -5.21 3.42
N LEU A 71 5.79 -6.15 3.85
CA LEU A 71 7.20 -5.96 4.13
C LEU A 71 8.00 -6.88 3.19
N LEU A 72 8.89 -6.32 2.38
CA LEU A 72 9.79 -7.08 1.51
C LEU A 72 11.22 -6.89 2.02
N PHE A 73 11.82 -7.97 2.50
CA PHE A 73 13.19 -8.02 2.98
C PHE A 73 14.08 -8.48 1.83
N ALA A 74 14.83 -7.56 1.26
CA ALA A 74 15.75 -7.80 0.16
C ALA A 74 17.20 -7.73 0.66
N ASN A 75 18.19 -7.82 -0.26
CA ASN A 75 19.57 -7.95 0.15
C ASN A 75 20.16 -6.66 0.75
N LYS A 76 19.74 -5.50 0.29
CA LYS A 76 20.29 -4.20 0.71
C LYS A 76 19.31 -3.35 1.47
N TYR A 77 18.00 -3.56 1.22
CA TYR A 77 16.95 -2.73 1.78
C TYR A 77 15.75 -3.55 2.27
N ILE A 78 15.06 -2.98 3.23
CA ILE A 78 13.76 -3.47 3.72
C ILE A 78 12.70 -2.52 3.20
N TYR A 79 11.85 -2.98 2.29
CA TYR A 79 10.79 -2.18 1.70
C TYR A 79 9.53 -2.28 2.57
N CYS A 80 9.19 -1.18 3.22
CA CYS A 80 7.93 -1.02 3.94
C CYS A 80 6.89 -0.51 2.94
N ILE A 81 5.91 -1.34 2.59
CA ILE A 81 5.01 -1.05 1.47
C ILE A 81 3.58 -0.86 1.97
N GLY A 82 3.03 0.33 1.69
CA GLY A 82 1.62 0.65 1.81
C GLY A 82 0.93 0.58 0.44
N VAL A 83 -0.35 0.20 0.41
CA VAL A 83 -1.13 0.06 -0.82
C VAL A 83 -2.37 0.93 -0.76
N ASN A 84 -2.43 1.96 -1.62
CA ASN A 84 -3.54 2.88 -1.70
C ASN A 84 -4.11 2.95 -3.12
N TYR A 85 -5.45 2.99 -3.22
CA TYR A 85 -6.15 3.18 -4.49
C TYR A 85 -6.79 4.57 -4.52
N TYR A 86 -6.53 5.33 -5.59
CA TYR A 86 -7.10 6.64 -5.83
C TYR A 86 -7.73 6.71 -7.23
N SER A 87 -8.93 7.29 -7.35
CA SER A 87 -9.72 7.23 -8.59
C SER A 87 -9.14 8.06 -9.74
N VAL A 88 -8.53 9.22 -9.47
CA VAL A 88 -8.03 10.13 -10.51
C VAL A 88 -6.61 10.59 -10.24
N ALA A 89 -6.43 11.48 -9.26
CA ALA A 89 -5.13 12.07 -8.97
C ALA A 89 -5.00 12.42 -7.49
N ILE A 90 -3.76 12.46 -7.02
CA ILE A 90 -3.41 13.02 -5.70
C ILE A 90 -2.31 14.06 -5.89
N ASN A 91 -2.38 15.11 -5.08
CA ASN A 91 -1.39 16.18 -5.09
C ASN A 91 -1.11 16.67 -3.67
N GLY A 92 0.15 16.86 -3.35
CA GLY A 92 0.62 17.39 -2.08
C GLY A 92 2.12 17.18 -1.90
N ARG A 93 2.72 17.98 -1.03
CA ARG A 93 4.13 17.86 -0.68
C ARG A 93 4.32 16.93 0.51
N LEU A 94 5.51 16.34 0.65
CA LEU A 94 5.83 15.43 1.74
C LEU A 94 5.57 16.02 3.14
N ASN A 95 5.84 17.30 3.33
CA ASN A 95 5.68 17.98 4.62
C ASN A 95 4.27 18.52 4.88
N ASP A 96 3.38 18.46 3.89
CA ASP A 96 2.00 18.91 4.07
C ASP A 96 1.26 17.95 5.00
N LYS A 97 0.39 18.49 5.87
CA LYS A 97 -0.46 17.66 6.73
C LYS A 97 -1.55 16.96 5.94
N LYS A 98 -2.06 17.61 4.91
CA LYS A 98 -3.16 17.13 4.06
C LYS A 98 -2.78 17.27 2.59
N TRP A 99 -3.28 16.35 1.78
CA TRP A 99 -3.15 16.33 0.34
C TRP A 99 -4.51 16.46 -0.32
N PHE A 100 -4.53 16.88 -1.59
CA PHE A 100 -5.71 16.89 -2.43
C PHE A 100 -5.88 15.52 -3.07
N HIS A 101 -7.10 15.01 -3.06
CA HIS A 101 -7.52 13.84 -3.82
C HIS A 101 -8.60 14.26 -4.80
N TYR A 102 -8.30 14.24 -6.08
CA TYR A 102 -9.23 14.57 -7.15
C TYR A 102 -10.12 13.38 -7.47
N LYS A 103 -11.42 13.65 -7.66
CA LYS A 103 -12.45 12.67 -7.95
C LYS A 103 -12.89 12.73 -9.41
N SER A 104 -13.50 11.65 -9.91
CA SER A 104 -14.03 11.57 -11.28
C SER A 104 -15.15 12.56 -11.60
N ASN A 105 -15.82 13.12 -10.61
CA ASN A 105 -16.87 14.13 -10.76
C ASN A 105 -16.36 15.59 -10.71
N ASN A 106 -15.09 15.82 -11.03
CA ASN A 106 -14.40 17.12 -10.95
C ASN A 106 -14.36 17.74 -9.54
N GLY A 107 -14.73 16.97 -8.51
CA GLY A 107 -14.58 17.37 -7.12
C GLY A 107 -13.22 16.98 -6.55
N PHE A 108 -12.93 17.50 -5.36
CA PHE A 108 -11.75 17.06 -4.59
C PHE A 108 -12.10 16.93 -3.11
N ASP A 109 -11.33 16.08 -2.43
CA ASP A 109 -11.34 15.97 -0.96
C ASP A 109 -9.94 16.24 -0.42
N TYR A 110 -9.89 16.63 0.84
CA TYR A 110 -8.64 16.62 1.60
C TYR A 110 -8.46 15.25 2.24
N ILE A 111 -7.35 14.61 1.96
CA ILE A 111 -6.92 13.39 2.64
C ILE A 111 -5.73 13.68 3.53
N ASN A 112 -5.56 12.91 4.60
CA ASN A 112 -4.33 12.97 5.38
C ASN A 112 -3.16 12.53 4.50
N ASN A 113 -2.01 13.20 4.64
CA ASN A 113 -0.82 12.87 3.88
C ASN A 113 -0.42 11.40 4.09
N PRO A 114 -0.57 10.55 3.05
CA PRO A 114 -0.32 9.12 3.20
C PRO A 114 1.16 8.81 3.45
N MET A 115 2.07 9.61 2.88
CA MET A 115 3.51 9.43 3.09
C MET A 115 3.93 9.74 4.51
N ARG A 116 3.40 10.83 5.09
CA ARG A 116 3.71 11.19 6.47
C ARG A 116 3.30 10.08 7.44
N ILE A 117 2.07 9.57 7.27
CA ILE A 117 1.56 8.47 8.11
C ILE A 117 2.41 7.22 7.93
N HIS A 118 2.80 6.91 6.69
CA HIS A 118 3.59 5.72 6.40
C HIS A 118 5.01 5.84 6.93
N ARG A 119 5.66 6.99 6.77
CA ARG A 119 6.99 7.27 7.34
C ARG A 119 7.01 7.17 8.86
N GLU A 120 5.99 7.70 9.54
CA GLU A 120 5.88 7.55 11.00
C GLU A 120 5.89 6.07 11.40
N ARG A 121 5.18 5.21 10.66
CA ARG A 121 5.18 3.75 10.89
C ARG A 121 6.56 3.13 10.66
N VAL A 122 7.24 3.53 9.59
CA VAL A 122 8.59 3.03 9.26
C VAL A 122 9.59 3.45 10.34
N ASN A 123 9.53 4.69 10.82
CA ASN A 123 10.40 5.17 11.90
C ASN A 123 10.19 4.37 13.21
N TYR A 124 8.93 4.07 13.57
CA TYR A 124 8.65 3.21 14.72
C TYR A 124 9.20 1.78 14.50
N PHE A 125 9.08 1.25 13.29
CA PHE A 125 9.60 -0.07 12.97
C PHE A 125 11.14 -0.11 13.02
N SER A 126 11.82 0.89 12.47
CA SER A 126 13.28 1.06 12.57
C SER A 126 13.74 1.12 14.03
N SER A 127 13.05 1.90 14.88
CA SER A 127 13.36 1.99 16.31
C SER A 127 13.21 0.65 17.03
N LEU A 128 12.20 -0.15 16.68
CA LEU A 128 11.96 -1.47 17.26
C LEU A 128 13.07 -2.47 16.94
N THR A 129 13.57 -2.43 15.70
CA THR A 129 14.58 -3.35 15.21
C THR A 129 16.00 -2.95 15.63
N GLY A 130 16.18 -1.71 16.12
CA GLY A 130 17.50 -1.15 16.41
C GLY A 130 18.40 -0.97 15.18
N SER A 131 17.82 -1.11 13.99
CA SER A 131 18.55 -0.99 12.73
C SER A 131 18.61 0.46 12.26
N SER A 132 19.65 0.82 11.48
CA SER A 132 19.73 2.14 10.86
C SER A 132 18.51 2.43 10.00
N SER A 133 17.98 3.66 10.06
CA SER A 133 16.87 4.09 9.23
C SER A 133 17.14 4.00 7.72
N ASP A 134 18.43 4.02 7.34
CA ASP A 134 18.86 4.08 5.94
C ASP A 134 18.64 2.79 5.17
N ILE A 135 18.44 1.67 5.88
CA ILE A 135 18.10 0.39 5.23
C ILE A 135 16.60 0.25 4.93
N PHE A 136 15.78 1.18 5.41
CA PHE A 136 14.32 1.11 5.21
C PHE A 136 13.88 2.04 4.09
N VAL A 137 13.16 1.47 3.11
CA VAL A 137 12.53 2.23 2.02
C VAL A 137 11.02 2.29 2.26
N SER A 138 10.55 3.49 2.59
CA SER A 138 9.12 3.77 2.78
C SER A 138 8.45 3.96 1.42
N THR A 139 7.58 3.05 1.03
CA THR A 139 6.96 3.08 -0.30
C THR A 139 5.45 2.94 -0.22
N ILE A 140 4.72 3.83 -0.90
CA ILE A 140 3.30 3.68 -1.14
C ILE A 140 3.07 3.36 -2.62
N VAL A 141 2.44 2.22 -2.87
CA VAL A 141 2.05 1.81 -4.22
C VAL A 141 0.62 2.25 -4.50
N ILE A 142 0.43 2.97 -5.60
CA ILE A 142 -0.87 3.43 -6.09
C ILE A 142 -1.20 2.81 -7.44
N ASN A 143 -2.48 2.85 -7.82
CA ASN A 143 -2.95 2.33 -9.12
C ASN A 143 -2.35 3.11 -10.30
N ASP A 144 -2.19 2.42 -11.42
CA ASP A 144 -1.51 2.97 -12.60
C ASP A 144 -2.30 4.10 -13.29
N SER A 145 -3.60 4.18 -13.05
CA SER A 145 -4.47 5.25 -13.54
C SER A 145 -4.43 6.53 -12.69
N CYS A 146 -3.87 6.47 -11.48
CA CYS A 146 -3.74 7.64 -10.62
C CYS A 146 -2.56 8.52 -11.07
N LEU A 147 -2.84 9.80 -11.28
CA LEU A 147 -1.81 10.80 -11.53
C LEU A 147 -1.23 11.28 -10.19
N ILE A 148 0.07 11.46 -10.16
CA ILE A 148 0.80 12.01 -9.02
C ILE A 148 1.87 12.97 -9.51
N GLU A 149 2.04 14.10 -8.82
CA GLU A 149 3.20 14.96 -9.03
C GLU A 149 4.47 14.27 -8.50
N ASP A 150 5.56 14.39 -9.26
CA ASP A 150 6.81 13.70 -8.98
C ASP A 150 7.43 14.20 -7.66
N ASN A 151 7.45 13.33 -6.65
CA ASN A 151 8.03 13.60 -5.35
C ASN A 151 9.35 12.82 -5.23
N ASN A 152 10.44 13.44 -5.64
CA ASN A 152 11.79 12.86 -5.67
C ASN A 152 12.48 12.86 -4.29
N TYR A 153 11.94 12.08 -3.34
CA TYR A 153 12.61 11.84 -2.06
C TYR A 153 13.37 10.50 -2.11
N LYS A 154 14.58 10.46 -1.55
CA LYS A 154 15.44 9.26 -1.66
C LYS A 154 14.79 8.02 -1.06
N TYR A 155 14.30 8.07 0.17
CA TYR A 155 13.79 6.88 0.88
C TYR A 155 12.27 6.83 1.05
N ASP A 156 11.57 7.87 0.60
CA ASP A 156 10.11 7.96 0.68
C ASP A 156 9.54 8.09 -0.74
N LYS A 157 8.89 7.07 -1.21
CA LYS A 157 8.37 7.02 -2.59
C LYS A 157 6.89 6.75 -2.63
N ILE A 158 6.19 7.51 -3.47
CA ILE A 158 4.89 7.10 -3.97
C ILE A 158 5.06 6.73 -5.44
N ILE A 159 4.63 5.55 -5.80
CA ILE A 159 4.82 5.03 -7.15
C ILE A 159 3.57 4.34 -7.67
N ASN A 160 3.37 4.39 -8.98
CA ASN A 160 2.40 3.54 -9.63
C ASN A 160 2.87 2.08 -9.63
N LEU A 161 1.93 1.14 -9.62
CA LEU A 161 2.22 -0.30 -9.60
C LEU A 161 3.17 -0.74 -10.73
N LYS A 162 3.04 -0.14 -11.92
CA LYS A 162 3.93 -0.45 -13.06
C LYS A 162 5.41 -0.25 -12.72
N ASN A 163 5.75 0.72 -11.88
CA ASN A 163 7.12 1.09 -11.52
C ASN A 163 7.71 0.28 -10.35
N LEU A 164 6.93 -0.58 -9.66
CA LEU A 164 7.37 -1.27 -8.45
C LEU A 164 8.61 -2.15 -8.66
N SER A 165 8.64 -2.96 -9.72
CA SER A 165 9.81 -3.82 -10.00
C SER A 165 11.06 -3.01 -10.34
N ARG A 166 10.88 -1.89 -11.03
CA ARG A 166 11.98 -0.98 -11.36
C ARG A 166 12.55 -0.34 -10.10
N LEU A 167 11.69 0.16 -9.21
CA LEU A 167 12.11 0.74 -7.94
C LEU A 167 12.98 -0.23 -7.15
N VAL A 168 12.51 -1.47 -6.93
CA VAL A 168 13.29 -2.47 -6.18
C VAL A 168 14.63 -2.72 -6.87
N LYS A 169 14.64 -2.91 -8.20
CA LYS A 169 15.87 -3.14 -8.96
C LYS A 169 16.85 -1.96 -8.85
N ASP A 170 16.38 -0.72 -8.94
CA ASP A 170 17.21 0.47 -8.89
C ASP A 170 17.90 0.59 -7.53
N TYR A 171 17.18 0.37 -6.41
CA TYR A 171 17.75 0.37 -5.06
C TYR A 171 18.73 -0.78 -4.84
N GLU A 172 18.39 -2.01 -5.23
CA GLU A 172 19.31 -3.16 -5.06
C GLU A 172 20.57 -3.04 -5.93
N ASN A 173 20.57 -2.17 -6.96
CA ASN A 173 21.77 -1.87 -7.76
C ASN A 173 22.62 -0.71 -7.18
N GLU A 174 22.16 -0.02 -6.13
CA GLU A 174 22.98 1.01 -5.48
C GLU A 174 24.26 0.42 -4.90
N ASN A 175 25.35 1.20 -4.87
CA ASN A 175 26.63 0.78 -4.29
C ASN A 175 26.60 0.97 -2.75
N VAL A 176 25.78 0.15 -2.06
CA VAL A 176 25.70 0.07 -0.60
C VAL A 176 25.96 -1.34 -0.14
N GLU A 177 26.34 -1.50 1.12
CA GLU A 177 26.60 -2.79 1.72
C GLU A 177 25.33 -3.67 1.74
N VAL A 178 25.53 -4.96 1.56
CA VAL A 178 24.48 -5.97 1.69
C VAL A 178 24.18 -6.18 3.17
N ILE A 179 22.92 -6.28 3.55
CA ILE A 179 22.52 -6.61 4.92
C ILE A 179 23.03 -8.04 5.19
N ASP A 180 23.72 -8.21 6.32
CA ASP A 180 24.18 -9.53 6.72
C ASP A 180 22.99 -10.52 6.82
N PRO A 181 23.08 -11.71 6.18
CA PRO A 181 22.00 -12.68 6.15
C PRO A 181 21.48 -13.07 7.54
N SER A 182 22.36 -13.20 8.54
CA SER A 182 21.94 -13.53 9.91
C SER A 182 21.13 -12.39 10.55
N THR A 183 21.49 -11.15 10.24
CA THR A 183 20.73 -9.96 10.65
C THR A 183 19.37 -9.92 9.98
N LEU A 184 19.30 -10.24 8.67
CA LEU A 184 18.07 -10.29 7.92
C LEU A 184 17.11 -11.36 8.46
N ASP A 185 17.60 -12.58 8.69
CA ASP A 185 16.84 -13.68 9.26
C ASP A 185 16.30 -13.35 10.64
N LYS A 186 17.13 -12.71 11.48
CA LYS A 186 16.70 -12.23 12.81
C LYS A 186 15.58 -11.20 12.71
N LEU A 187 15.70 -10.23 11.80
CA LEU A 187 14.68 -9.21 11.59
C LEU A 187 13.34 -9.82 11.14
N VAL A 188 13.39 -10.75 10.20
CA VAL A 188 12.19 -11.48 9.75
C VAL A 188 11.55 -12.25 10.90
N HIS A 189 12.36 -12.96 11.69
CA HIS A 189 11.90 -13.74 12.84
C HIS A 189 11.28 -12.82 13.92
N ASP A 190 11.95 -11.72 14.29
CA ASP A 190 11.46 -10.75 15.26
C ASP A 190 10.10 -10.14 14.84
N VAL A 191 9.93 -9.88 13.54
CA VAL A 191 8.65 -9.39 13.00
C VAL A 191 7.57 -10.46 13.07
N TYR A 192 7.92 -11.72 12.83
CA TYR A 192 6.99 -12.84 12.90
C TYR A 192 6.53 -13.10 14.35
N GLU A 193 7.46 -13.10 15.32
CA GLU A 193 7.14 -13.32 16.73
C GLU A 193 6.35 -12.17 17.37
N LYS A 194 6.67 -10.91 17.02
CA LYS A 194 5.98 -9.72 17.52
C LYS A 194 4.71 -9.38 16.73
N GLY A 195 4.49 -10.09 15.64
CA GLY A 195 3.30 -9.97 14.82
C GLY A 195 2.05 -10.43 15.58
N ILE A 196 0.99 -9.64 15.46
CA ILE A 196 -0.33 -10.04 15.93
C ILE A 196 -0.97 -10.85 14.84
N GLU A 197 -1.17 -12.14 15.05
CA GLU A 197 -1.99 -12.95 14.15
C GLU A 197 -3.42 -12.36 14.07
N LYS A 198 -3.91 -12.20 12.86
CA LYS A 198 -5.31 -11.82 12.59
C LYS A 198 -6.13 -13.00 12.16
#